data_39339c87d24ba177a1005949ee4a49b2
#
_entry.id   39339c87d24ba177a1005949ee4a49b2
#
_cell.length_a   1.000
_cell.length_b   1.000
_cell.length_c   1.000
_cell.angle_alpha   90.00
_cell.angle_beta   90.00
_cell.angle_gamma   90.00
#
_symmetry.space_group_name_H-M   'P 1'
#
loop_
_entity.id
_entity.type
_entity.pdbx_description
1 polymer ?
#
loop_
_entity_poly.entity_id
_entity_poly.type
_entity_poly.pdbx_seq_one_letter_code
_entity_poly.pdbx_strand_id
1 'polypeptide(L)'
;MYRKGHYGVSLLVFAPIAFVLLWFEQTNLAVVTGAAMLWLAMLPDVDHHLPGIPHRGPTHSLAFAALVGGAFGAAGVALSDALSGSQTGVAALSGISFGVLGFAIGALAVVAHLLGDALTPAGVNFLWPLSGLTYSLGLWAADNTIANYGLFAAGVFATGAAAYLGVAL
;
A
#
# COMPACT_ATOMS: atom_id res chain seq x y z
N MET A 1 -12.09 -5.52 -6.95
CA MET A 1 -11.27 -6.27 -7.95
C MET A 1 -10.83 -7.59 -7.34
N TYR A 2 -10.33 -8.60 -8.10
CA TYR A 2 -9.81 -9.82 -7.49
C TYR A 2 -8.44 -9.58 -6.81
N ARG A 3 -8.11 -10.45 -5.85
CA ARG A 3 -6.89 -10.36 -5.03
C ARG A 3 -5.62 -10.13 -5.85
N LYS A 4 -5.45 -10.82 -6.99
CA LYS A 4 -4.26 -10.66 -7.85
C LYS A 4 -4.15 -9.27 -8.45
N GLY A 5 -5.26 -8.67 -8.85
CA GLY A 5 -5.28 -7.29 -9.33
C GLY A 5 -4.87 -6.30 -8.26
N HIS A 6 -5.37 -6.42 -7.02
CA HIS A 6 -4.96 -5.57 -5.91
C HIS A 6 -3.47 -5.72 -5.58
N TYR A 7 -2.94 -6.94 -5.59
CA TYR A 7 -1.49 -7.15 -5.42
C TYR A 7 -0.70 -6.49 -6.56
N GLY A 8 -1.20 -6.54 -7.80
CA GLY A 8 -0.58 -5.88 -8.94
C GLY A 8 -0.51 -4.37 -8.76
N VAL A 9 -1.64 -3.74 -8.37
CA VAL A 9 -1.66 -2.29 -8.12
C VAL A 9 -0.79 -1.91 -6.93
N SER A 10 -0.78 -2.72 -5.85
CA SER A 10 0.14 -2.49 -4.72
C SER A 10 1.60 -2.53 -5.15
N LEU A 11 2.00 -3.46 -6.00
CA LEU A 11 3.35 -3.54 -6.56
C LEU A 11 3.67 -2.36 -7.47
N LEU A 12 2.72 -1.90 -8.29
CA LEU A 12 2.90 -0.70 -9.12
C LEU A 12 3.13 0.56 -8.28
N VAL A 13 2.38 0.72 -7.19
CA VAL A 13 2.56 1.84 -6.24
C VAL A 13 3.88 1.70 -5.48
N PHE A 14 4.28 0.48 -5.15
CA PHE A 14 5.53 0.20 -4.45
C PHE A 14 6.77 0.39 -5.34
N ALA A 15 6.69 0.14 -6.65
CA ALA A 15 7.85 0.17 -7.55
C ALA A 15 8.71 1.45 -7.45
N PRO A 16 8.15 2.68 -7.52
CA PRO A 16 8.96 3.89 -7.34
C PRO A 16 9.56 4.01 -5.95
N ILE A 17 8.90 3.50 -4.91
CA ILE A 17 9.42 3.49 -3.54
C ILE A 17 10.61 2.52 -3.46
N ALA A 18 10.48 1.34 -4.05
CA ALA A 18 11.56 0.35 -4.12
C ALA A 18 12.79 0.94 -4.81
N PHE A 19 12.60 1.62 -5.95
CA PHE A 19 13.70 2.30 -6.64
C PHE A 19 14.42 3.26 -5.73
N VAL A 20 13.70 4.18 -5.07
CA VAL A 20 14.30 5.20 -4.19
C VAL A 20 15.01 4.56 -3.01
N LEU A 21 14.40 3.58 -2.35
CA LEU A 21 15.01 2.91 -1.20
C LEU A 21 16.30 2.18 -1.59
N LEU A 22 16.30 1.50 -2.73
CA LEU A 22 17.48 0.76 -3.21
C LEU A 22 18.58 1.68 -3.73
N TRP A 23 18.22 2.79 -4.37
CA TRP A 23 19.15 3.85 -4.75
C TRP A 23 19.93 4.40 -3.53
N PHE A 24 19.26 4.52 -2.38
CA PHE A 24 19.88 4.92 -1.12
C PHE A 24 20.43 3.73 -0.30
N GLU A 25 20.64 2.58 -0.92
CA GLU A 25 21.18 1.35 -0.30
C GLU A 25 20.34 0.82 0.87
N GLN A 26 19.05 1.20 0.95
CA GLN A 26 18.14 0.80 2.01
C GLN A 26 17.43 -0.53 1.70
N THR A 27 18.19 -1.58 1.36
CA THR A 27 17.65 -2.87 0.90
C THR A 27 16.68 -3.50 1.91
N ASN A 28 17.03 -3.50 3.20
CA ASN A 28 16.17 -4.08 4.23
C ASN A 28 14.83 -3.35 4.33
N LEU A 29 14.84 -2.01 4.20
CA LEU A 29 13.62 -1.22 4.18
C LEU A 29 12.78 -1.48 2.93
N ALA A 30 13.39 -1.60 1.77
CA ALA A 30 12.68 -1.93 0.55
C ALA A 30 11.94 -3.27 0.70
N VAL A 31 12.60 -4.30 1.22
CA VAL A 31 12.00 -5.62 1.46
C VAL A 31 10.85 -5.54 2.47
N VAL A 32 11.07 -4.89 3.62
CA VAL A 32 10.04 -4.77 4.67
C VAL A 32 8.84 -3.96 4.16
N THR A 33 9.09 -2.84 3.46
CA THR A 33 8.03 -2.00 2.90
C THR A 33 7.19 -2.77 1.88
N GLY A 34 7.83 -3.47 0.93
CA GLY A 34 7.13 -4.26 -0.08
C GLY A 34 6.30 -5.39 0.52
N ALA A 35 6.88 -6.12 1.48
CA ALA A 35 6.19 -7.20 2.19
C ALA A 35 4.97 -6.67 2.98
N ALA A 36 5.13 -5.56 3.69
CA ALA A 36 4.05 -4.94 4.45
C ALA A 36 2.93 -4.42 3.53
N MET A 37 3.26 -3.75 2.42
CA MET A 37 2.27 -3.28 1.46
C MET A 37 1.49 -4.43 0.82
N LEU A 38 2.14 -5.53 0.48
CA LEU A 38 1.44 -6.73 -0.05
C LEU A 38 0.57 -7.39 1.01
N TRP A 39 1.03 -7.47 2.26
CA TRP A 39 0.25 -8.03 3.36
C TRP A 39 -1.01 -7.20 3.63
N LEU A 40 -0.89 -5.88 3.60
CA LEU A 40 -1.99 -4.95 3.82
C LEU A 40 -2.88 -4.74 2.58
N ALA A 41 -2.47 -5.19 1.42
CA ALA A 41 -3.17 -4.93 0.15
C ALA A 41 -4.65 -5.32 0.16
N MET A 42 -5.04 -6.30 0.99
CA MET A 42 -6.43 -6.77 1.13
C MET A 42 -7.10 -6.29 2.42
N LEU A 43 -6.47 -5.38 3.17
CA LEU A 43 -7.01 -4.91 4.44
C LEU A 43 -8.37 -4.19 4.31
N PRO A 44 -8.63 -3.35 3.29
CA PRO A 44 -9.95 -2.74 3.13
C PRO A 44 -11.08 -3.76 2.98
N ASP A 45 -10.83 -4.90 2.32
CA ASP A 45 -11.79 -5.97 2.08
C ASP A 45 -12.14 -6.80 3.34
N VAL A 46 -11.55 -6.46 4.50
CA VAL A 46 -11.95 -7.06 5.79
C VAL A 46 -13.44 -6.79 6.11
N ASP A 47 -14.02 -5.76 5.52
CA ASP A 47 -15.43 -5.41 5.66
C ASP A 47 -16.37 -6.55 5.25
N HIS A 48 -15.97 -7.43 4.32
CA HIS A 48 -16.71 -8.65 3.99
C HIS A 48 -16.97 -9.58 5.18
N HIS A 49 -16.15 -9.48 6.23
CA HIS A 49 -16.23 -10.31 7.43
C HIS A 49 -16.82 -9.57 8.63
N LEU A 50 -17.10 -8.26 8.49
CA LEU A 50 -17.59 -7.41 9.58
C LEU A 50 -19.10 -7.16 9.44
N PRO A 51 -19.93 -7.68 10.36
CA PRO A 51 -21.36 -7.46 10.31
C PRO A 51 -21.69 -5.97 10.48
N GLY A 52 -22.62 -5.47 9.65
CA GLY A 52 -23.09 -4.08 9.73
C GLY A 52 -22.19 -3.04 9.05
N ILE A 53 -21.07 -3.42 8.50
CA ILE A 53 -20.22 -2.54 7.68
C ILE A 53 -20.50 -2.84 6.20
N PRO A 54 -21.00 -1.87 5.41
CA PRO A 54 -21.23 -2.09 4.00
C PRO A 54 -19.91 -2.21 3.26
N HIS A 55 -19.81 -3.18 2.34
CA HIS A 55 -18.66 -3.28 1.45
C HIS A 55 -18.48 -2.01 0.63
N ARG A 56 -17.23 -1.56 0.49
CA ARG A 56 -16.83 -0.27 -0.11
C ARG A 56 -17.37 0.96 0.65
N GLY A 57 -17.62 0.79 1.95
CA GLY A 57 -18.00 1.86 2.87
C GLY A 57 -16.77 2.48 3.57
N PRO A 58 -16.78 2.55 4.91
CA PRO A 58 -15.73 3.20 5.71
C PRO A 58 -14.31 2.73 5.39
N THR A 59 -14.12 1.42 5.21
CA THR A 59 -12.82 0.79 4.94
C THR A 59 -12.23 1.16 3.57
N HIS A 60 -13.08 1.62 2.65
CA HIS A 60 -12.69 2.03 1.30
C HIS A 60 -12.63 3.56 1.16
N SER A 61 -11.98 4.23 2.11
CA SER A 61 -11.89 5.69 2.15
C SER A 61 -10.48 6.18 2.48
N LEU A 62 -10.19 7.43 2.14
CA LEU A 62 -8.95 8.09 2.56
C LEU A 62 -8.90 8.29 4.09
N ALA A 63 -10.04 8.39 4.75
CA ALA A 63 -10.09 8.41 6.21
C ALA A 63 -9.56 7.10 6.80
N PHE A 64 -9.93 5.95 6.21
CA PHE A 64 -9.38 4.66 6.62
C PHE A 64 -7.89 4.53 6.29
N ALA A 65 -7.44 5.05 5.14
CA ALA A 65 -6.02 5.11 4.81
C ALA A 65 -5.23 5.91 5.85
N ALA A 66 -5.75 7.06 6.29
CA ALA A 66 -5.15 7.87 7.34
C ALA A 66 -5.13 7.15 8.70
N LEU A 67 -6.20 6.42 9.04
CA LEU A 67 -6.28 5.62 10.26
C LEU A 67 -5.23 4.50 10.29
N VAL A 68 -5.14 3.72 9.21
CA VAL A 68 -4.15 2.64 9.08
C VAL A 68 -2.74 3.22 9.07
N GLY A 69 -2.51 4.30 8.31
CA GLY A 69 -1.25 5.03 8.33
C GLY A 69 -0.87 5.51 9.73
N GLY A 70 -1.82 6.09 10.46
CA GLY A 70 -1.62 6.54 11.86
C GLY A 70 -1.24 5.39 12.80
N ALA A 71 -1.91 4.25 12.69
CA ALA A 71 -1.60 3.06 13.50
C ALA A 71 -0.17 2.54 13.20
N PHE A 72 0.20 2.41 11.93
CA PHE A 72 1.54 2.00 11.54
C PHE A 72 2.60 3.05 11.86
N GLY A 73 2.25 4.34 11.76
CA GLY A 73 3.12 5.44 12.19
C GLY A 73 3.43 5.39 13.68
N ALA A 74 2.40 5.20 14.51
CA ALA A 74 2.57 5.05 15.96
C ALA A 74 3.41 3.81 16.30
N ALA A 75 3.18 2.68 15.62
CA ALA A 75 4.01 1.47 15.78
C ALA A 75 5.47 1.73 15.38
N GLY A 76 5.71 2.50 14.32
CA GLY A 76 7.04 2.92 13.88
C GLY A 76 7.76 3.77 14.94
N VAL A 77 7.07 4.74 15.56
CA VAL A 77 7.63 5.55 16.65
C VAL A 77 7.99 4.65 17.83
N ALA A 78 7.06 3.78 18.26
CA ALA A 78 7.32 2.87 19.39
C ALA A 78 8.50 1.92 19.11
N LEU A 79 8.65 1.45 17.87
CA LEU A 79 9.79 0.65 17.46
C LEU A 79 11.10 1.44 17.52
N SER A 80 11.09 2.70 17.05
CA SER A 80 12.25 3.60 17.14
C SER A 80 12.70 3.77 18.57
N ASP A 81 11.76 4.03 19.49
CA ASP A 81 12.06 4.21 20.93
C ASP A 81 12.66 2.94 21.54
N ALA A 82 12.08 1.78 21.21
CA ALA A 82 12.58 0.49 21.70
C ALA A 82 14.00 0.16 21.19
N LEU A 83 14.35 0.61 19.98
CA LEU A 83 15.66 0.37 19.36
C LEU A 83 16.71 1.41 19.76
N SER A 84 16.32 2.57 20.28
CA SER A 84 17.23 3.66 20.67
C SER A 84 18.27 3.27 21.72
N GLY A 85 17.97 2.24 22.52
CA GLY A 85 18.89 1.67 23.51
C GLY A 85 19.80 0.56 22.99
N SER A 86 19.61 0.10 21.74
CA SER A 86 20.39 -0.97 21.14
C SER A 86 21.39 -0.41 20.13
N GLN A 87 22.65 -0.85 20.22
CA GLN A 87 23.70 -0.51 19.24
C GLN A 87 23.52 -1.24 17.88
N THR A 88 22.28 -1.54 17.52
CA THR A 88 22.02 -2.16 16.22
C THR A 88 22.03 -1.08 15.15
N GLY A 89 22.75 -1.29 14.04
CA GLY A 89 22.92 -0.33 12.95
C GLY A 89 21.63 0.11 12.23
N VAL A 90 20.47 -0.26 12.75
CA VAL A 90 19.14 0.21 12.35
C VAL A 90 18.87 1.65 12.80
N ALA A 91 19.62 2.15 13.80
CA ALA A 91 19.57 3.55 14.24
C ALA A 91 20.09 4.55 13.19
N ALA A 92 20.70 4.08 12.10
CA ALA A 92 21.31 4.89 11.06
C ALA A 92 20.39 5.26 9.90
N LEU A 93 19.06 5.18 10.06
CA LEU A 93 18.11 5.80 9.13
C LEU A 93 18.06 7.32 9.37
N SER A 94 19.22 7.97 9.13
CA SER A 94 19.31 9.42 9.13
C SER A 94 18.41 9.98 8.04
N GLY A 95 17.26 10.55 8.44
CA GLY A 95 16.40 11.34 7.59
C GLY A 95 14.95 10.88 7.46
N ILE A 96 14.64 9.59 7.64
CA ILE A 96 13.25 9.12 7.65
C ILE A 96 12.94 8.54 9.04
N SER A 97 12.07 9.19 9.81
CA SER A 97 11.62 8.60 11.07
C SER A 97 10.81 7.34 10.78
N PHE A 98 10.99 6.29 11.60
CA PHE A 98 10.17 5.07 11.50
C PHE A 98 8.67 5.37 11.56
N GLY A 99 8.28 6.45 12.25
CA GLY A 99 6.90 6.92 12.30
C GLY A 99 6.39 7.38 10.93
N VAL A 100 7.17 8.18 10.21
CA VAL A 100 6.81 8.64 8.86
C VAL A 100 6.77 7.47 7.88
N LEU A 101 7.74 6.56 7.94
CA LEU A 101 7.78 5.37 7.11
C LEU A 101 6.57 4.46 7.38
N GLY A 102 6.28 4.17 8.65
CA GLY A 102 5.12 3.37 9.04
C GLY A 102 3.82 3.99 8.53
N PHE A 103 3.65 5.30 8.73
CA PHE A 103 2.48 6.02 8.19
C PHE A 103 2.37 5.86 6.67
N ALA A 104 3.45 6.07 5.95
CA ALA A 104 3.46 5.95 4.49
C ALA A 104 3.09 4.53 4.04
N ILE A 105 3.67 3.50 4.65
CA ILE A 105 3.36 2.09 4.33
C ILE A 105 1.86 1.80 4.54
N GLY A 106 1.32 2.12 5.71
CA GLY A 106 -0.07 1.86 6.04
C GLY A 106 -1.05 2.62 5.14
N ALA A 107 -0.81 3.91 4.93
CA ALA A 107 -1.66 4.75 4.10
C ALA A 107 -1.59 4.34 2.62
N LEU A 108 -0.39 4.13 2.06
CA LEU A 108 -0.21 3.77 0.66
C LEU A 108 -0.73 2.38 0.33
N ALA A 109 -0.66 1.42 1.25
CA ALA A 109 -1.26 0.11 1.04
C ALA A 109 -2.78 0.19 0.85
N VAL A 110 -3.47 0.98 1.68
CA VAL A 110 -4.90 1.24 1.52
C VAL A 110 -5.18 2.02 0.23
N VAL A 111 -4.44 3.09 -0.04
CA VAL A 111 -4.60 3.89 -1.27
C VAL A 111 -4.42 3.03 -2.51
N ALA A 112 -3.42 2.15 -2.55
CA ALA A 112 -3.21 1.22 -3.66
C ALA A 112 -4.43 0.31 -3.88
N HIS A 113 -5.04 -0.21 -2.81
CA HIS A 113 -6.29 -0.96 -2.90
C HIS A 113 -7.43 -0.12 -3.51
N LEU A 114 -7.63 1.10 -2.99
CA LEU A 114 -8.66 2.01 -3.49
C LEU A 114 -8.47 2.35 -4.97
N LEU A 115 -7.23 2.58 -5.41
CA LEU A 115 -6.90 2.79 -6.82
C LEU A 115 -7.29 1.58 -7.66
N GLY A 116 -7.00 0.37 -7.19
CA GLY A 116 -7.44 -0.86 -7.86
C GLY A 116 -8.95 -0.93 -8.04
N ASP A 117 -9.72 -0.59 -7.01
CA ASP A 117 -11.17 -0.58 -7.08
C ASP A 117 -11.74 0.53 -7.97
N ALA A 118 -11.07 1.70 -8.01
CA ALA A 118 -11.45 2.78 -8.90
C ALA A 118 -11.32 2.43 -10.39
N LEU A 119 -10.51 1.42 -10.76
CA LEU A 119 -10.43 0.92 -12.14
C LEU A 119 -11.68 0.15 -12.56
N THR A 120 -12.49 -0.34 -11.62
CA THR A 120 -13.69 -1.15 -11.89
C THR A 120 -14.95 -0.31 -11.93
N PRO A 121 -16.05 -0.78 -12.60
CA PRO A 121 -17.30 -0.04 -12.70
C PRO A 121 -17.97 0.28 -11.35
N ALA A 122 -17.76 -0.57 -10.34
CA ALA A 122 -18.32 -0.33 -9.01
C ALA A 122 -17.65 0.88 -8.30
N GLY A 123 -16.40 1.19 -8.64
CA GLY A 123 -15.71 2.38 -8.13
C GLY A 123 -15.46 2.38 -6.62
N VAL A 124 -15.13 3.54 -6.09
CA VAL A 124 -14.82 3.75 -4.68
C VAL A 124 -15.22 5.15 -4.22
N ASN A 125 -15.71 5.28 -2.98
CA ASN A 125 -15.97 6.57 -2.34
C ASN A 125 -14.76 7.01 -1.50
N PHE A 126 -13.80 7.67 -2.13
CA PHE A 126 -12.59 8.15 -1.45
C PHE A 126 -12.86 9.06 -0.25
N LEU A 127 -13.93 9.87 -0.34
CA LEU A 127 -14.19 10.96 0.60
C LEU A 127 -15.22 10.60 1.68
N TRP A 128 -15.57 9.32 1.83
CA TRP A 128 -16.45 8.92 2.94
C TRP A 128 -15.83 9.35 4.29
N PRO A 129 -16.61 9.85 5.27
CA PRO A 129 -18.05 10.12 5.27
C PRO A 129 -18.44 11.49 4.72
N LEU A 130 -17.50 12.31 4.25
CA LEU A 130 -17.72 13.70 3.86
C LEU A 130 -18.53 13.84 2.57
N SER A 131 -18.50 12.82 1.71
CA SER A 131 -19.17 12.82 0.41
C SER A 131 -19.75 11.42 0.12
N GLY A 132 -20.88 11.38 -0.60
CA GLY A 132 -21.44 10.16 -1.18
C GLY A 132 -20.98 9.86 -2.61
N LEU A 133 -20.06 10.67 -3.16
CA LEU A 133 -19.60 10.52 -4.55
C LEU A 133 -18.71 9.29 -4.71
N THR A 134 -19.07 8.44 -5.68
CA THR A 134 -18.27 7.28 -6.07
C THR A 134 -17.47 7.59 -7.34
N TYR A 135 -16.18 7.34 -7.30
CA TYR A 135 -15.27 7.54 -8.41
C TYR A 135 -14.96 6.19 -9.08
N SER A 136 -15.18 6.11 -10.38
CA SER A 136 -14.93 4.92 -11.18
C SER A 136 -14.38 5.30 -12.55
N LEU A 137 -13.35 4.60 -13.00
CA LEU A 137 -12.87 4.66 -14.38
C LEU A 137 -13.56 3.63 -15.29
N GLY A 138 -14.17 2.59 -14.69
CA GLY A 138 -14.96 1.60 -15.39
C GLY A 138 -14.23 0.85 -16.51
N LEU A 139 -12.90 0.67 -16.39
CA LEU A 139 -12.07 0.12 -17.48
C LEU A 139 -12.37 -1.35 -17.76
N TRP A 140 -12.68 -2.14 -16.73
CA TRP A 140 -13.02 -3.57 -16.83
C TRP A 140 -13.79 -4.05 -15.61
N ALA A 141 -14.54 -5.14 -15.80
CA ALA A 141 -15.26 -5.77 -14.68
C ALA A 141 -14.27 -6.31 -13.61
N ALA A 142 -14.68 -6.26 -12.35
CA ALA A 142 -13.83 -6.65 -11.22
C ALA A 142 -13.31 -8.10 -11.31
N ASP A 143 -14.08 -8.99 -11.95
CA ASP A 143 -13.79 -10.40 -12.17
C ASP A 143 -13.03 -10.68 -13.47
N ASN A 144 -12.67 -9.65 -14.25
CA ASN A 144 -11.93 -9.84 -15.50
C ASN A 144 -10.56 -10.46 -15.22
N THR A 145 -10.41 -11.71 -15.60
CA THR A 145 -9.20 -12.51 -15.34
C THR A 145 -7.97 -11.92 -16.03
N ILE A 146 -8.11 -11.49 -17.29
CA ILE A 146 -6.99 -10.94 -18.07
C ILE A 146 -6.49 -9.65 -17.42
N ALA A 147 -7.39 -8.74 -17.02
CA ALA A 147 -7.02 -7.49 -16.35
C ALA A 147 -6.33 -7.75 -15.00
N ASN A 148 -6.88 -8.67 -14.19
CA ASN A 148 -6.30 -8.99 -12.87
C ASN A 148 -4.89 -9.60 -12.97
N TYR A 149 -4.68 -10.55 -13.90
CA TYR A 149 -3.35 -11.13 -14.13
C TYR A 149 -2.40 -10.16 -14.84
N GLY A 150 -2.90 -9.36 -15.79
CA GLY A 150 -2.11 -8.34 -16.47
C GLY A 150 -1.57 -7.29 -15.50
N LEU A 151 -2.41 -6.78 -14.59
CA LEU A 151 -1.98 -5.87 -13.53
C LEU A 151 -0.93 -6.53 -12.61
N PHE A 152 -1.15 -7.79 -12.25
CA PHE A 152 -0.19 -8.50 -11.39
C PHE A 152 1.16 -8.65 -12.10
N ALA A 153 1.17 -9.07 -13.36
CA ALA A 153 2.39 -9.19 -14.16
C ALA A 153 3.09 -7.84 -14.34
N ALA A 154 2.33 -6.77 -14.64
CA ALA A 154 2.85 -5.41 -14.74
C ALA A 154 3.47 -4.92 -13.43
N GLY A 155 2.82 -5.19 -12.30
CA GLY A 155 3.33 -4.85 -10.96
C GLY A 155 4.64 -5.57 -10.63
N VAL A 156 4.70 -6.88 -10.90
CA VAL A 156 5.93 -7.68 -10.70
C VAL A 156 7.05 -7.15 -11.58
N PHE A 157 6.77 -6.91 -12.86
CA PHE A 157 7.77 -6.38 -13.80
C PHE A 157 8.26 -4.99 -13.39
N ALA A 158 7.34 -4.07 -13.05
CA ALA A 158 7.70 -2.71 -12.64
C ALA A 158 8.55 -2.72 -11.35
N THR A 159 8.19 -3.55 -10.37
CA THR A 159 8.96 -3.70 -9.13
C THR A 159 10.34 -4.30 -9.41
N GLY A 160 10.43 -5.33 -10.26
CA GLY A 160 11.72 -5.92 -10.65
C GLY A 160 12.61 -4.94 -11.40
N ALA A 161 12.05 -4.17 -12.36
CA ALA A 161 12.78 -3.14 -13.08
C ALA A 161 13.24 -2.01 -12.14
N ALA A 162 12.38 -1.55 -11.24
CA ALA A 162 12.71 -0.54 -10.24
C ALA A 162 13.83 -1.02 -9.29
N ALA A 163 13.77 -2.27 -8.86
CA ALA A 163 14.80 -2.87 -8.03
C ALA A 163 16.15 -2.96 -8.77
N TYR A 164 16.12 -3.43 -10.00
CA TYR A 164 17.34 -3.50 -10.84
C TYR A 164 17.97 -2.11 -11.02
N LEU A 165 17.18 -1.12 -11.41
CA LEU A 165 17.66 0.24 -11.64
C LEU A 165 18.16 0.90 -10.34
N GLY A 166 17.49 0.68 -9.22
CA GLY A 166 17.89 1.24 -7.92
C GLY A 166 19.21 0.67 -7.37
N VAL A 167 19.58 -0.53 -7.80
CA VAL A 167 20.88 -1.14 -7.43
C VAL A 167 21.96 -0.86 -8.45
N ALA A 168 21.59 -0.70 -9.73
CA ALA A 168 22.56 -0.56 -10.83
C ALA A 168 23.07 0.87 -11.06
N LEU A 169 22.29 1.88 -10.62
CA LEU A 169 22.62 3.31 -10.78
C LEU A 169 23.14 3.92 -9.50
#